data_466dd0da391c80af475eee2185eed0a7
#
_entry.id   466dd0da391c80af475eee2185eed0a7
#
_cell.length_a   1.000
_cell.length_b   1.000
_cell.length_c   1.000
_cell.angle_alpha   90.00
_cell.angle_beta   90.00
_cell.angle_gamma   90.00
#
_symmetry.space_group_name_H-M   'P 1'
#
loop_
_entity.id
_entity.type
_entity.pdbx_description
1 polymer ?
#
loop_
_entity_poly.entity_id
_entity_poly.type
_entity_poly.pdbx_seq_one_letter_code
_entity_poly.pdbx_strand_id
1 'polypeptide(L)'
;QTLLTAPDGVARDLDVHYDGTRIVFAMRRNVQDSYHLFEMNRDGSGLRQLTRASPDTDLDPAYLPDGQIVFSSTRDIKYCGCNRHVQANLFVMNADGSNIRQISRNNLFDSRPSVTPDGRIIYDRWEYVDRAYGPSFGLWTVNPDGTQHALYYGNNAWSPGAIFDARIIPG
;
A
#
# COMPACT_ATOMS: atom_id res chain seq x y z
N GLN A 1 25.82 3.58 5.51
CA GLN A 1 25.63 2.34 6.28
C GLN A 1 24.57 1.49 5.60
N THR A 2 24.83 0.19 5.38
CA THR A 2 23.84 -0.78 4.92
C THR A 2 23.02 -1.25 6.13
N LEU A 3 21.68 -1.14 6.07
CA LEU A 3 20.80 -1.56 7.16
C LEU A 3 20.29 -3.00 6.98
N LEU A 4 20.12 -3.43 5.73
CA LEU A 4 19.60 -4.75 5.37
C LEU A 4 20.33 -5.26 4.13
N THR A 5 20.65 -6.56 4.12
CA THR A 5 21.14 -7.27 2.95
C THR A 5 20.20 -8.44 2.64
N ALA A 6 19.71 -8.51 1.41
CA ALA A 6 18.85 -9.58 0.91
C ALA A 6 19.39 -10.07 -0.44
N PRO A 7 20.43 -10.93 -0.46
CA PRO A 7 21.17 -11.26 -1.69
C PRO A 7 20.30 -11.94 -2.75
N ASP A 8 19.33 -12.73 -2.36
CA ASP A 8 18.40 -13.43 -3.26
C ASP A 8 17.00 -12.81 -3.28
N GLY A 9 16.81 -11.74 -2.51
CA GLY A 9 15.52 -11.10 -2.26
C GLY A 9 15.42 -9.69 -2.83
N VAL A 10 14.28 -9.08 -2.58
CA VAL A 10 14.01 -7.67 -2.91
C VAL A 10 13.27 -7.03 -1.76
N ALA A 11 13.77 -5.90 -1.25
CA ALA A 11 13.05 -5.00 -0.33
C ALA A 11 12.64 -3.74 -1.10
N ARG A 12 11.41 -3.25 -0.84
CA ARG A 12 10.81 -2.10 -1.53
C ARG A 12 9.73 -1.41 -0.67
N ASP A 13 9.22 -0.29 -1.14
CA ASP A 13 8.07 0.42 -0.61
C ASP A 13 8.22 0.71 0.90
N LEU A 14 9.30 1.39 1.26
CA LEU A 14 9.58 1.69 2.65
C LEU A 14 8.81 2.93 3.14
N ASP A 15 8.40 2.89 4.40
CA ASP A 15 7.85 4.04 5.12
C ASP A 15 8.50 4.16 6.50
N VAL A 16 8.71 5.38 6.97
CA VAL A 16 9.37 5.66 8.25
C VAL A 16 8.33 6.10 9.27
N HIS A 17 8.33 5.47 10.43
CA HIS A 17 7.43 5.83 11.54
C HIS A 17 7.61 7.30 11.95
N TYR A 18 6.54 7.96 12.39
CA TYR A 18 6.52 9.39 12.73
C TYR A 18 7.57 9.82 13.75
N ASP A 19 7.98 8.91 14.65
CA ASP A 19 9.04 9.18 15.64
C ASP A 19 10.47 9.00 15.07
N GLY A 20 10.59 8.57 13.80
CA GLY A 20 11.86 8.34 13.12
C GLY A 20 12.67 7.15 13.66
N THR A 21 12.09 6.26 14.46
CA THR A 21 12.80 5.15 15.10
C THR A 21 12.67 3.82 14.36
N ARG A 22 11.61 3.63 13.57
CA ARG A 22 11.28 2.38 12.90
C ARG A 22 11.01 2.60 11.41
N ILE A 23 11.19 1.54 10.65
CA ILE A 23 10.95 1.49 9.20
C ILE A 23 10.11 0.26 8.91
N VAL A 24 8.98 0.43 8.22
CA VAL A 24 8.18 -0.66 7.66
C VAL A 24 8.44 -0.74 6.16
N PHE A 25 8.45 -1.94 5.60
CA PHE A 25 8.71 -2.16 4.18
C PHE A 25 8.17 -3.52 3.70
N ALA A 26 7.99 -3.65 2.40
CA ALA A 26 7.68 -4.92 1.76
C ALA A 26 8.98 -5.63 1.37
N MET A 27 9.07 -6.94 1.62
CA MET A 27 10.20 -7.76 1.22
C MET A 27 9.78 -9.17 0.84
N ARG A 28 10.40 -9.70 -0.21
CA ARG A 28 10.45 -11.14 -0.49
C ARG A 28 11.88 -11.64 -0.31
N ARG A 29 12.05 -12.84 0.24
CA ARG A 29 13.38 -13.38 0.54
C ARG A 29 14.08 -14.00 -0.66
N ASN A 30 13.29 -14.42 -1.66
CA ASN A 30 13.78 -14.99 -2.92
C ASN A 30 12.70 -14.85 -3.99
N VAL A 31 12.99 -15.31 -5.22
CA VAL A 31 12.07 -15.18 -6.37
C VAL A 31 10.83 -16.08 -6.29
N GLN A 32 10.83 -17.11 -5.47
CA GLN A 32 9.69 -18.02 -5.25
C GLN A 32 8.78 -17.52 -4.12
N ASP A 33 9.26 -16.58 -3.30
CA ASP A 33 8.51 -16.04 -2.16
C ASP A 33 7.58 -14.90 -2.60
N SER A 34 6.44 -14.75 -1.90
CA SER A 34 5.58 -13.59 -1.99
C SER A 34 6.18 -12.41 -1.23
N TYR A 35 5.73 -11.20 -1.54
CA TYR A 35 6.07 -10.06 -0.71
C TYR A 35 5.27 -10.08 0.59
N HIS A 36 5.98 -9.91 1.69
CA HIS A 36 5.43 -9.76 3.03
C HIS A 36 5.91 -8.46 3.65
N LEU A 37 5.19 -7.97 4.65
CA LEU A 37 5.60 -6.77 5.38
C LEU A 37 6.54 -7.12 6.50
N PHE A 38 7.57 -6.31 6.62
CA PHE A 38 8.60 -6.37 7.65
C PHE A 38 8.77 -5.01 8.31
N GLU A 39 9.21 -5.03 9.55
CA GLU A 39 9.60 -3.82 10.28
C GLU A 39 10.98 -4.03 10.89
N MET A 40 11.75 -2.96 10.98
CA MET A 40 13.03 -2.93 11.70
C MET A 40 13.24 -1.55 12.33
N ASN A 41 14.18 -1.49 13.27
CA ASN A 41 14.66 -0.21 13.79
C ASN A 41 15.49 0.53 12.72
N ARG A 42 15.56 1.85 12.83
CA ARG A 42 16.33 2.71 11.90
C ARG A 42 17.83 2.41 11.85
N ASP A 43 18.37 1.68 12.84
CA ASP A 43 19.75 1.25 12.86
C ASP A 43 19.96 -0.12 12.20
N GLY A 44 18.88 -0.76 11.71
CA GLY A 44 18.86 -2.08 11.10
C GLY A 44 18.64 -3.23 12.09
N SER A 45 18.59 -2.96 13.39
CA SER A 45 18.30 -3.98 14.40
C SER A 45 16.80 -4.31 14.47
N GLY A 46 16.44 -5.38 15.16
CA GLY A 46 15.04 -5.72 15.48
C GLY A 46 14.19 -6.11 14.27
N LEU A 47 14.80 -6.59 13.17
CA LEU A 47 14.06 -7.04 11.99
C LEU A 47 13.02 -8.11 12.36
N ARG A 48 11.75 -7.84 12.08
CA ARG A 48 10.64 -8.75 12.29
C ARG A 48 9.69 -8.79 11.10
N GLN A 49 9.11 -9.95 10.85
CA GLN A 49 8.10 -10.15 9.82
C GLN A 49 6.70 -9.92 10.41
N LEU A 50 5.91 -9.04 9.80
CA LEU A 50 4.56 -8.69 10.25
C LEU A 50 3.49 -9.56 9.58
N THR A 51 3.59 -9.81 8.27
CA THR A 51 2.61 -10.62 7.52
C THR A 51 3.23 -11.90 6.95
N ARG A 52 2.44 -12.97 6.84
CA ARG A 52 2.95 -14.32 6.46
C ARG A 52 2.03 -15.11 5.53
N ALA A 53 0.90 -14.56 5.11
CA ALA A 53 -0.02 -15.28 4.25
C ALA A 53 0.61 -15.51 2.86
N SER A 54 0.59 -16.76 2.38
CA SER A 54 1.06 -17.14 1.04
C SER A 54 -0.07 -17.92 0.37
N PRO A 55 -0.35 -17.70 -0.92
CA PRO A 55 0.46 -16.94 -1.91
C PRO A 55 0.17 -15.42 -1.98
N ASP A 56 -0.46 -14.85 -0.96
CA ASP A 56 -0.80 -13.43 -0.96
C ASP A 56 0.45 -12.56 -0.98
N THR A 57 0.34 -11.43 -1.66
CA THR A 57 1.38 -10.41 -1.74
C THR A 57 0.92 -9.16 -1.00
N ASP A 58 1.74 -8.69 -0.07
CA ASP A 58 1.54 -7.47 0.71
C ASP A 58 2.60 -6.43 0.32
N LEU A 59 2.18 -5.23 -0.08
CA LEU A 59 3.01 -4.16 -0.63
C LEU A 59 2.61 -2.79 -0.07
N ASP A 60 3.41 -1.79 -0.37
CA ASP A 60 3.14 -0.37 -0.14
C ASP A 60 2.68 -0.05 1.31
N PRO A 61 3.38 -0.49 2.36
CA PRO A 61 2.95 -0.17 3.72
C PRO A 61 3.15 1.32 4.05
N ALA A 62 2.25 1.88 4.87
CA ALA A 62 2.42 3.20 5.47
C ALA A 62 1.90 3.21 6.92
N TYR A 63 2.59 3.90 7.81
CA TYR A 63 2.14 4.07 9.19
C TYR A 63 0.97 5.05 9.27
N LEU A 64 -0.05 4.70 10.04
CA LEU A 64 -1.14 5.60 10.43
C LEU A 64 -0.78 6.35 11.71
N PRO A 65 -1.39 7.52 11.97
CA PRO A 65 -1.10 8.31 13.17
C PRO A 65 -1.38 7.62 14.50
N ASP A 66 -2.30 6.64 14.51
CA ASP A 66 -2.64 5.82 15.68
C ASP A 66 -1.72 4.61 15.88
N GLY A 67 -0.67 4.49 15.04
CA GLY A 67 0.30 3.39 15.08
C GLY A 67 -0.13 2.14 14.30
N GLN A 68 -1.32 2.10 13.70
CA GLN A 68 -1.69 1.05 12.75
C GLN A 68 -0.86 1.18 11.46
N ILE A 69 -0.94 0.16 10.59
CA ILE A 69 -0.27 0.14 9.29
C ILE A 69 -1.32 -0.12 8.21
N VAL A 70 -1.42 0.78 7.24
CA VAL A 70 -2.18 0.56 6.01
C VAL A 70 -1.27 -0.05 4.95
N PHE A 71 -1.79 -0.93 4.09
CA PHE A 71 -1.02 -1.58 3.03
C PHE A 71 -1.91 -2.10 1.91
N SER A 72 -1.29 -2.37 0.76
CA SER A 72 -1.91 -3.03 -0.39
C SER A 72 -1.76 -4.55 -0.27
N SER A 73 -2.84 -5.32 -0.50
CA SER A 73 -2.77 -6.79 -0.43
C SER A 73 -3.62 -7.47 -1.47
N THR A 74 -3.15 -8.61 -1.96
CA THR A 74 -3.87 -9.49 -2.91
C THR A 74 -4.71 -10.56 -2.23
N ARG A 75 -4.87 -10.54 -0.91
CA ARG A 75 -5.63 -11.55 -0.13
C ARG A 75 -7.14 -11.59 -0.41
N ASP A 76 -7.69 -10.54 -0.98
CA ASP A 76 -9.03 -10.53 -1.59
C ASP A 76 -8.87 -10.90 -3.07
N ILE A 77 -8.90 -12.21 -3.37
CA ILE A 77 -8.51 -12.75 -4.68
C ILE A 77 -9.48 -12.28 -5.77
N LYS A 78 -8.97 -11.50 -6.69
CA LYS A 78 -9.67 -11.05 -7.89
C LYS A 78 -8.69 -10.82 -9.04
N TYR A 79 -9.20 -10.87 -10.25
CA TYR A 79 -8.38 -10.73 -11.45
C TYR A 79 -8.81 -9.50 -12.26
N CYS A 80 -7.86 -8.83 -12.87
CA CYS A 80 -8.14 -7.83 -13.88
C CYS A 80 -8.80 -8.50 -15.12
N GLY A 81 -9.82 -7.87 -15.67
CA GLY A 81 -10.49 -8.36 -16.88
C GLY A 81 -9.62 -8.38 -18.14
N CYS A 82 -8.55 -7.61 -18.19
CA CYS A 82 -7.65 -7.49 -19.35
C CYS A 82 -6.49 -8.48 -19.31
N ASN A 83 -6.09 -8.91 -18.12
CA ASN A 83 -5.02 -9.87 -17.91
C ASN A 83 -5.36 -10.71 -16.66
N ARG A 84 -4.66 -11.79 -16.45
CA ARG A 84 -4.94 -12.70 -15.33
C ARG A 84 -4.10 -12.35 -14.07
N HIS A 85 -3.68 -11.11 -13.91
CA HIS A 85 -2.96 -10.68 -12.73
C HIS A 85 -3.93 -10.45 -11.57
N VAL A 86 -3.56 -10.97 -10.41
CA VAL A 86 -4.27 -10.72 -9.15
C VAL A 86 -4.10 -9.24 -8.79
N GLN A 87 -5.20 -8.62 -8.39
CA GLN A 87 -5.25 -7.20 -8.05
C GLN A 87 -5.33 -7.00 -6.53
N ALA A 88 -4.71 -5.92 -6.05
CA ALA A 88 -4.71 -5.57 -4.63
C ALA A 88 -5.90 -4.68 -4.25
N ASN A 89 -6.27 -4.74 -2.97
CA ASN A 89 -7.07 -3.76 -2.26
C ASN A 89 -6.32 -3.28 -1.01
N LEU A 90 -6.86 -2.27 -0.33
CA LEU A 90 -6.27 -1.73 0.88
C LEU A 90 -6.74 -2.50 2.12
N PHE A 91 -5.78 -2.74 3.00
CA PHE A 91 -5.97 -3.36 4.31
C PHE A 91 -5.29 -2.51 5.38
N VAL A 92 -5.75 -2.65 6.61
CA VAL A 92 -5.14 -2.05 7.81
C VAL A 92 -4.90 -3.16 8.82
N MET A 93 -3.82 -3.07 9.58
CA MET A 93 -3.47 -3.98 10.67
C MET A 93 -2.90 -3.22 11.87
N ASN A 94 -2.86 -3.87 13.02
CA ASN A 94 -2.12 -3.36 14.17
C ASN A 94 -0.60 -3.38 13.90
N ALA A 95 0.16 -2.58 14.65
CA ALA A 95 1.61 -2.49 14.52
C ALA A 95 2.35 -3.84 14.71
N ASP A 96 1.75 -4.79 15.40
CA ASP A 96 2.31 -6.13 15.61
C ASP A 96 1.99 -7.14 14.49
N GLY A 97 1.25 -6.70 13.46
CA GLY A 97 0.78 -7.53 12.34
C GLY A 97 -0.55 -8.25 12.61
N SER A 98 -1.17 -8.05 13.76
CA SER A 98 -2.47 -8.63 14.10
C SER A 98 -3.65 -7.82 13.55
N ASN A 99 -4.87 -8.37 13.65
CA ASN A 99 -6.13 -7.71 13.33
C ASN A 99 -6.17 -7.10 11.91
N ILE A 100 -5.75 -7.89 10.92
CA ILE A 100 -5.79 -7.46 9.52
C ILE A 100 -7.24 -7.34 9.07
N ARG A 101 -7.65 -6.17 8.59
CA ARG A 101 -8.99 -5.90 8.08
C ARG A 101 -8.95 -5.16 6.75
N GLN A 102 -9.85 -5.49 5.85
CA GLN A 102 -10.00 -4.83 4.56
C GLN A 102 -10.74 -3.50 4.72
N ILE A 103 -10.21 -2.45 4.08
CA ILE A 103 -10.81 -1.11 4.09
C ILE A 103 -11.24 -0.61 2.72
N SER A 104 -10.85 -1.27 1.63
CA SER A 104 -11.34 -0.94 0.29
C SER A 104 -11.80 -2.19 -0.48
N ARG A 105 -12.73 -2.01 -1.42
CA ARG A 105 -13.30 -3.07 -2.24
C ARG A 105 -13.50 -2.58 -3.66
N ASN A 106 -12.42 -2.52 -4.42
CA ASN A 106 -12.46 -2.19 -5.85
C ASN A 106 -12.37 -3.48 -6.68
N ASN A 107 -13.06 -3.54 -7.81
CA ASN A 107 -12.96 -4.67 -8.76
C ASN A 107 -11.58 -4.75 -9.42
N LEU A 108 -10.88 -3.64 -9.54
CA LEU A 108 -9.51 -3.58 -10.03
C LEU A 108 -8.56 -3.41 -8.86
N PHE A 109 -7.72 -2.39 -8.84
CA PHE A 109 -6.86 -2.22 -7.70
C PHE A 109 -7.04 -0.87 -7.00
N ASP A 110 -6.83 -0.92 -5.69
CA ASP A 110 -6.51 0.20 -4.82
C ASP A 110 -5.12 -0.07 -4.23
N SER A 111 -4.18 0.86 -4.41
CA SER A 111 -2.77 0.63 -4.03
C SER A 111 -2.04 1.92 -3.66
N ARG A 112 -0.79 1.76 -3.21
CA ARG A 112 0.14 2.83 -2.84
C ARG A 112 -0.47 3.84 -1.88
N PRO A 113 -0.97 3.39 -0.73
CA PRO A 113 -1.52 4.29 0.28
C PRO A 113 -0.44 5.19 0.87
N SER A 114 -0.84 6.42 1.18
CA SER A 114 -0.08 7.38 1.96
C SER A 114 -1.02 8.09 2.91
N VAL A 115 -0.50 8.82 3.88
CA VAL A 115 -1.32 9.47 4.91
C VAL A 115 -1.36 10.97 4.71
N THR A 116 -2.54 11.55 4.75
CA THR A 116 -2.77 12.99 4.69
C THR A 116 -2.60 13.64 6.07
N PRO A 117 -2.35 14.95 6.17
CA PRO A 117 -2.17 15.63 7.45
C PRO A 117 -3.39 15.54 8.40
N ASP A 118 -4.58 15.31 7.85
CA ASP A 118 -5.82 15.11 8.62
C ASP A 118 -6.06 13.64 9.01
N GLY A 119 -5.08 12.76 8.76
CA GLY A 119 -5.12 11.35 9.16
C GLY A 119 -5.91 10.43 8.22
N ARG A 120 -6.42 10.91 7.10
CA ARG A 120 -7.00 10.07 6.06
C ARG A 120 -5.91 9.37 5.24
N ILE A 121 -6.31 8.36 4.51
CA ILE A 121 -5.46 7.62 3.58
C ILE A 121 -5.73 8.16 2.18
N ILE A 122 -4.68 8.61 1.46
CA ILE A 122 -4.72 8.90 0.04
C ILE A 122 -4.10 7.72 -0.71
N TYR A 123 -4.70 7.31 -1.82
CA TYR A 123 -4.29 6.12 -2.54
C TYR A 123 -4.64 6.19 -4.03
N ASP A 124 -3.99 5.34 -4.83
CA ASP A 124 -4.27 5.18 -6.25
C ASP A 124 -5.44 4.21 -6.44
N ARG A 125 -6.44 4.61 -7.23
CA ARG A 125 -7.53 3.74 -7.66
C ARG A 125 -7.57 3.63 -9.17
N TRP A 126 -7.60 2.42 -9.67
CA TRP A 126 -7.89 2.14 -11.07
C TRP A 126 -9.38 1.86 -11.25
N GLU A 127 -10.01 2.65 -12.10
CA GLU A 127 -11.42 2.48 -12.49
C GLU A 127 -11.48 2.11 -13.97
N TYR A 128 -11.91 0.89 -14.28
CA TYR A 128 -12.13 0.44 -15.65
C TYR A 128 -13.61 0.56 -15.98
N VAL A 129 -14.02 1.76 -16.32
CA VAL A 129 -15.37 2.13 -16.74
C VAL A 129 -15.34 2.58 -18.19
N ASP A 130 -16.38 3.24 -18.70
CA ASP A 130 -16.42 3.79 -20.08
C ASP A 130 -15.41 4.94 -20.31
N ARG A 131 -14.13 4.67 -20.05
CA ARG A 131 -13.02 5.62 -20.20
C ARG A 131 -11.85 4.95 -20.90
N ALA A 132 -11.01 5.78 -21.56
CA ALA A 132 -9.72 5.34 -22.04
C ALA A 132 -8.87 4.81 -20.86
N TYR A 133 -8.08 3.78 -21.13
CA TYR A 133 -7.30 3.04 -20.12
C TYR A 133 -6.42 3.95 -19.23
N GLY A 134 -5.69 4.89 -19.82
CA GLY A 134 -4.80 5.79 -19.09
C GLY A 134 -5.52 6.74 -18.12
N PRO A 135 -6.57 7.48 -18.56
CA PRO A 135 -7.28 8.42 -17.68
C PRO A 135 -8.09 7.80 -16.55
N SER A 136 -8.04 6.48 -16.39
CA SER A 136 -8.79 5.75 -15.34
C SER A 136 -8.04 5.63 -14.01
N PHE A 137 -6.83 6.17 -13.89
CA PHE A 137 -6.06 6.15 -12.65
C PHE A 137 -6.19 7.49 -11.93
N GLY A 138 -6.95 7.50 -10.84
CA GLY A 138 -7.17 8.69 -10.02
C GLY A 138 -6.67 8.54 -8.59
N LEU A 139 -6.52 9.67 -7.91
CA LEU A 139 -6.27 9.71 -6.47
C LEU A 139 -7.57 9.75 -5.70
N TRP A 140 -7.67 8.89 -4.73
CA TRP A 140 -8.81 8.78 -3.84
C TRP A 140 -8.39 8.90 -2.39
N THR A 141 -9.31 9.25 -1.52
CA THR A 141 -9.11 9.23 -0.07
C THR A 141 -10.12 8.30 0.59
N VAL A 142 -9.73 7.79 1.76
CA VAL A 142 -10.58 6.96 2.62
C VAL A 142 -10.19 7.17 4.08
N ASN A 143 -11.13 7.05 4.99
CA ASN A 143 -10.84 7.03 6.42
C ASN A 143 -10.16 5.69 6.80
N PRO A 144 -9.33 5.64 7.87
CA PRO A 144 -8.67 4.40 8.32
C PRO A 144 -9.64 3.26 8.67
N ASP A 145 -10.91 3.57 8.97
CA ASP A 145 -11.95 2.57 9.21
C ASP A 145 -12.61 2.02 7.93
N GLY A 146 -12.25 2.54 6.75
CA GLY A 146 -12.80 2.14 5.46
C GLY A 146 -14.07 2.93 5.06
N THR A 147 -14.41 3.98 5.78
CA THR A 147 -15.55 4.85 5.42
C THR A 147 -15.12 6.04 4.56
N GLN A 148 -16.08 6.71 3.93
CA GLN A 148 -15.89 7.96 3.17
C GLN A 148 -14.84 7.86 2.04
N HIS A 149 -14.95 6.84 1.20
CA HIS A 149 -14.22 6.84 -0.07
C HIS A 149 -14.64 8.04 -0.90
N ALA A 150 -13.68 8.88 -1.25
CA ALA A 150 -13.93 10.09 -2.04
C ALA A 150 -12.81 10.31 -3.05
N LEU A 151 -13.19 10.75 -4.24
CA LEU A 151 -12.22 11.18 -5.24
C LEU A 151 -11.50 12.43 -4.76
N TYR A 152 -10.19 12.39 -4.76
CA TYR A 152 -9.32 13.53 -4.44
C TYR A 152 -8.92 14.30 -5.69
N TYR A 153 -8.45 13.58 -6.73
CA TYR A 153 -8.05 14.17 -8.00
C TYR A 153 -8.07 13.13 -9.14
N GLY A 154 -8.32 13.60 -10.38
CA GLY A 154 -8.17 12.78 -11.58
C GLY A 154 -9.49 12.40 -12.26
N ASN A 155 -10.64 12.81 -11.72
CA ASN A 155 -11.92 12.59 -12.41
C ASN A 155 -12.06 13.54 -13.61
N ASN A 156 -12.12 12.98 -14.80
CA ASN A 156 -12.19 13.72 -16.06
C ASN A 156 -11.00 14.67 -16.33
N ALA A 157 -9.87 14.46 -15.63
CA ALA A 157 -8.64 15.18 -15.95
C ALA A 157 -7.95 14.54 -17.17
N TRP A 158 -7.69 15.35 -18.19
CA TRP A 158 -6.92 14.91 -19.36
C TRP A 158 -5.42 14.86 -19.08
N SER A 159 -4.96 15.61 -18.10
CA SER A 159 -3.57 15.70 -17.71
C SER A 159 -3.47 15.85 -16.18
N PRO A 160 -2.62 15.06 -15.53
CA PRO A 160 -1.90 13.91 -16.08
C PRO A 160 -2.84 12.74 -16.40
N GLY A 161 -2.49 11.90 -17.37
CA GLY A 161 -3.30 10.75 -17.79
C GLY A 161 -3.32 9.60 -16.78
N ALA A 162 -2.38 9.57 -15.82
CA ALA A 162 -2.35 8.66 -14.69
C ALA A 162 -1.59 9.30 -13.53
N ILE A 163 -1.97 8.98 -12.31
CA ILE A 163 -1.35 9.49 -11.09
C ILE A 163 -1.06 8.31 -10.17
N PHE A 164 0.18 8.20 -9.72
CA PHE A 164 0.63 7.11 -8.86
C PHE A 164 1.51 7.62 -7.72
N ASP A 165 1.49 6.90 -6.61
CA ASP A 165 2.39 7.08 -5.47
C ASP A 165 2.43 8.51 -4.92
N ALA A 166 1.25 9.10 -4.72
CA ALA A 166 1.12 10.45 -4.23
C ALA A 166 1.60 10.59 -2.79
N ARG A 167 2.32 11.67 -2.52
CA ARG A 167 2.77 12.07 -1.17
C ARG A 167 2.33 13.50 -0.91
N ILE A 168 1.84 13.76 0.29
CA ILE A 168 1.50 15.13 0.69
C ILE A 168 2.78 15.83 1.13
N ILE A 169 3.01 17.00 0.59
CA ILE A 169 4.08 17.90 1.02
C ILE A 169 3.46 18.85 2.02
N PRO A 170 3.93 18.88 3.30
CA PRO A 170 3.46 19.85 4.28
C PRO A 170 3.73 21.27 3.78
N GLY A 171 2.72 22.12 3.82
CA GLY A 171 2.83 23.56 3.47
C GLY A 171 3.33 24.39 4.61
#